data_4cfe087999840f6132a38bad49900b3c
#
_entry.id   4cfe087999840f6132a38bad49900b3c
#
_cell.length_a   1.000
_cell.length_b   1.000
_cell.length_c   1.000
_cell.angle_alpha   90.00
_cell.angle_beta   90.00
_cell.angle_gamma   90.00
#
_symmetry.space_group_name_H-M   'P 1'
#
loop_
_entity.id
_entity.type
_entity.pdbx_description
1 polymer ?
#
loop_
_entity_poly.entity_id
_entity_poly.type
_entity_poly.pdbx_seq_one_letter_code
_entity_poly.pdbx_strand_id
1 'polypeptide(L)'
;MYFDAHSDIWCDVTTRRLNGETNVFDRCHLERLRKGGVEGSIFVIWVDPPYDVDYVKRTEQIMAAAKAEIAECQSFRIVHTYDEMMKANADGKIYIFIGIEGMAAMGKDLSWIDRYYDFGCRHGILTWNEANELGAGALSGKDYGLTETGKEAVRRMQAKGMMLDVSHLNEAGFWDLMKITKKPFIASHSNSRALCDVPRNLTDDQLRAIRDVNGVVGLNAFNLFIDDDPANQTVQRLAEHAAHMIDVMGIDHVGCGFDFFEFIDNPDTMGTMTDTGSPCTKGLANASEIPNLFACFEKMGMSKEDMEKIARLNFQRVVKDAIG
;
A
#
# COMPACT_ATOMS: atom_id res chain seq x y z
N MET A 1 13.59 12.76 -0.75
CA MET A 1 12.11 12.81 -0.75
C MET A 1 11.61 11.45 -1.16
N TYR A 2 10.52 10.96 -0.55
CA TYR A 2 10.06 9.58 -0.72
C TYR A 2 8.56 9.56 -1.05
N PHE A 3 8.18 8.65 -1.94
CA PHE A 3 6.79 8.26 -2.16
C PHE A 3 6.55 6.92 -1.46
N ASP A 4 5.61 6.89 -0.53
CA ASP A 4 5.21 5.69 0.19
C ASP A 4 3.91 5.14 -0.39
N ALA A 5 3.96 3.98 -1.02
CA ALA A 5 2.84 3.44 -1.79
C ALA A 5 1.72 2.84 -0.93
N HIS A 6 1.86 2.83 0.41
CA HIS A 6 0.81 2.29 1.28
C HIS A 6 0.82 2.88 2.68
N SER A 7 -0.35 3.33 3.14
CA SER A 7 -0.54 3.78 4.52
C SER A 7 -2.01 3.73 4.95
N ASP A 8 -2.25 3.22 6.18
CA ASP A 8 -3.56 3.09 6.82
C ASP A 8 -3.98 4.31 7.65
N ILE A 9 -3.40 5.47 7.39
CA ILE A 9 -3.68 6.69 8.17
C ILE A 9 -5.18 7.01 8.27
N TRP A 10 -5.99 6.68 7.25
CA TRP A 10 -7.44 6.88 7.34
C TRP A 10 -8.11 6.05 8.43
N CYS A 11 -7.55 4.90 8.83
CA CYS A 11 -8.04 4.10 9.94
C CYS A 11 -7.91 4.87 11.28
N ASP A 12 -6.71 5.39 11.59
CA ASP A 12 -6.46 6.20 12.79
C ASP A 12 -7.28 7.51 12.77
N VAL A 13 -7.28 8.21 11.63
CA VAL A 13 -8.11 9.42 11.45
C VAL A 13 -9.58 9.12 11.78
N THR A 14 -10.10 7.98 11.31
CA THR A 14 -11.50 7.59 11.56
C THR A 14 -11.75 7.36 13.04
N THR A 15 -10.91 6.57 13.70
CA THR A 15 -11.04 6.25 15.12
C THR A 15 -11.00 7.51 15.97
N ARG A 16 -10.05 8.41 15.73
CA ARG A 16 -9.93 9.67 16.47
C ARG A 16 -11.09 10.63 16.19
N ARG A 17 -11.55 10.74 14.94
CA ARG A 17 -12.69 11.60 14.60
C ARG A 17 -14.00 11.09 15.21
N LEU A 18 -14.22 9.80 15.28
CA LEU A 18 -15.36 9.21 15.99
C LEU A 18 -15.33 9.52 17.48
N ASN A 19 -14.15 9.75 18.05
CA ASN A 19 -13.94 10.22 19.43
C ASN A 19 -14.00 11.74 19.57
N GLY A 20 -14.37 12.49 18.51
CA GLY A 20 -14.55 13.95 18.53
C GLY A 20 -13.28 14.75 18.27
N GLU A 21 -12.16 14.14 17.88
CA GLU A 21 -10.95 14.84 17.49
C GLU A 21 -11.07 15.45 16.09
N THR A 22 -10.33 16.52 15.84
CA THR A 22 -10.26 17.24 14.55
C THR A 22 -8.81 17.49 14.17
N ASN A 23 -8.56 17.79 12.88
CA ASN A 23 -7.22 18.04 12.36
C ASN A 23 -6.21 16.97 12.77
N VAL A 24 -6.62 15.70 12.65
CA VAL A 24 -5.87 14.55 13.15
C VAL A 24 -4.56 14.37 12.38
N PHE A 25 -4.59 14.55 11.06
CA PHE A 25 -3.40 14.38 10.23
C PHE A 25 -2.28 15.31 10.67
N ASP A 26 -2.53 16.61 10.80
CA ASP A 26 -1.51 17.59 11.17
C ASP A 26 -0.98 17.35 12.58
N ARG A 27 -1.84 16.93 13.51
CA ARG A 27 -1.48 16.73 14.91
C ARG A 27 -0.75 15.41 15.17
N CYS A 28 -1.10 14.36 14.45
CA CYS A 28 -0.67 13.00 14.79
C CYS A 28 0.30 12.38 13.76
N HIS A 29 0.24 12.82 12.49
CA HIS A 29 0.98 12.14 11.41
C HIS A 29 2.00 13.04 10.69
N LEU A 30 1.70 14.32 10.50
CA LEU A 30 2.48 15.23 9.65
C LEU A 30 3.96 15.31 10.03
N GLU A 31 4.26 15.38 11.34
CA GLU A 31 5.64 15.53 11.83
C GLU A 31 6.51 14.35 11.41
N ARG A 32 6.00 13.11 11.57
CA ARG A 32 6.73 11.88 11.20
C ARG A 32 6.97 11.80 9.71
N LEU A 33 5.96 12.10 8.91
CA LEU A 33 6.07 12.10 7.45
C LEU A 33 7.09 13.14 6.97
N ARG A 34 7.05 14.36 7.49
CA ARG A 34 8.02 15.42 7.15
C ARG A 34 9.43 15.07 7.58
N LYS A 35 9.61 14.55 8.80
CA LYS A 35 10.91 14.12 9.31
C LYS A 35 11.50 13.00 8.46
N GLY A 36 10.67 12.07 8.02
CA GLY A 36 11.05 10.98 7.11
C GLY A 36 11.28 11.44 5.66
N GLY A 37 10.88 12.67 5.30
CA GLY A 37 11.02 13.17 3.94
C GLY A 37 9.96 12.63 2.97
N VAL A 38 8.79 12.21 3.47
CA VAL A 38 7.68 11.76 2.62
C VAL A 38 7.09 12.95 1.88
N GLU A 39 7.09 12.88 0.55
CA GLU A 39 6.48 13.89 -0.33
C GLU A 39 5.09 13.48 -0.81
N GLY A 40 4.78 12.18 -0.79
CA GLY A 40 3.48 11.66 -1.19
C GLY A 40 3.26 10.23 -0.75
N SER A 41 1.98 9.80 -0.75
CA SER A 41 1.60 8.45 -0.37
C SER A 41 0.24 8.05 -0.98
N ILE A 42 -0.07 6.75 -0.91
CA ILE A 42 -1.41 6.20 -1.10
C ILE A 42 -2.00 5.94 0.29
N PHE A 43 -3.06 6.66 0.67
CA PHE A 43 -3.79 6.40 1.90
C PHE A 43 -5.00 5.55 1.59
N VAL A 44 -5.08 4.38 2.22
CA VAL A 44 -6.11 3.38 1.90
C VAL A 44 -7.31 3.44 2.84
N ILE A 45 -8.48 3.17 2.27
CA ILE A 45 -9.70 2.83 2.99
C ILE A 45 -9.58 1.34 3.28
N TRP A 46 -9.19 1.00 4.50
CA TRP A 46 -9.07 -0.36 5.01
C TRP A 46 -10.02 -0.58 6.16
N VAL A 47 -10.77 -1.68 6.11
CA VAL A 47 -11.70 -2.07 7.19
C VAL A 47 -10.96 -2.93 8.19
N ASP A 48 -10.53 -2.28 9.26
CA ASP A 48 -9.76 -2.88 10.33
C ASP A 48 -10.63 -3.76 11.26
N PRO A 49 -10.10 -4.90 11.74
CA PRO A 49 -10.74 -5.62 12.84
C PRO A 49 -10.83 -4.74 14.11
N PRO A 50 -11.89 -4.87 14.92
CA PRO A 50 -13.01 -5.80 14.82
C PRO A 50 -14.20 -5.24 14.00
N TYR A 51 -14.01 -4.20 13.20
CA TYR A 51 -15.09 -3.55 12.44
C TYR A 51 -15.47 -4.30 11.16
N ASP A 52 -14.76 -5.35 10.82
CA ASP A 52 -15.01 -6.28 9.70
C ASP A 52 -16.30 -7.12 9.87
N VAL A 53 -16.98 -6.99 10.98
CA VAL A 53 -18.35 -7.52 11.19
C VAL A 53 -19.40 -6.76 10.34
N ASP A 54 -19.11 -5.53 9.90
CA ASP A 54 -19.95 -4.73 9.00
C ASP A 54 -19.07 -3.86 8.08
N TYR A 55 -18.56 -4.47 7.01
CA TYR A 55 -17.69 -3.82 6.05
C TYR A 55 -18.29 -2.54 5.45
N VAL A 56 -19.60 -2.53 5.15
CA VAL A 56 -20.27 -1.37 4.55
C VAL A 56 -20.25 -0.20 5.51
N LYS A 57 -20.68 -0.42 6.75
CA LYS A 57 -20.73 0.63 7.77
C LYS A 57 -19.34 1.21 8.04
N ARG A 58 -18.32 0.34 8.20
CA ARG A 58 -16.96 0.83 8.48
C ARG A 58 -16.38 1.60 7.32
N THR A 59 -16.55 1.12 6.08
CA THR A 59 -16.14 1.84 4.87
C THR A 59 -16.77 3.23 4.81
N GLU A 60 -18.07 3.35 5.09
CA GLU A 60 -18.77 4.64 5.11
C GLU A 60 -18.25 5.57 6.21
N GLN A 61 -17.92 5.05 7.38
CA GLN A 61 -17.30 5.82 8.44
C GLN A 61 -15.93 6.36 8.03
N ILE A 62 -15.09 5.53 7.40
CA ILE A 62 -13.76 5.92 6.93
C ILE A 62 -13.89 7.01 5.85
N MET A 63 -14.77 6.83 4.87
CA MET A 63 -15.00 7.82 3.82
C MET A 63 -15.51 9.16 4.41
N ALA A 64 -16.41 9.12 5.39
CA ALA A 64 -16.91 10.32 6.04
C ALA A 64 -15.81 11.05 6.85
N ALA A 65 -15.00 10.30 7.60
CA ALA A 65 -13.88 10.85 8.37
C ALA A 65 -12.80 11.44 7.45
N ALA A 66 -12.41 10.72 6.39
CA ALA A 66 -11.46 11.21 5.40
C ALA A 66 -11.95 12.50 4.72
N LYS A 67 -13.23 12.55 4.33
CA LYS A 67 -13.83 13.76 3.74
C LYS A 67 -13.77 14.96 4.69
N ALA A 68 -14.05 14.76 5.97
CA ALA A 68 -13.98 15.82 6.96
C ALA A 68 -12.53 16.29 7.18
N GLU A 69 -11.58 15.36 7.26
CA GLU A 69 -10.16 15.68 7.41
C GLU A 69 -9.61 16.44 6.20
N ILE A 70 -9.97 16.02 4.97
CA ILE A 70 -9.59 16.71 3.72
C ILE A 70 -10.10 18.16 3.70
N ALA A 71 -11.28 18.42 4.24
CA ALA A 71 -11.85 19.77 4.29
C ALA A 71 -11.14 20.70 5.29
N GLU A 72 -10.54 20.14 6.33
CA GLU A 72 -9.89 20.91 7.41
C GLU A 72 -8.37 21.09 7.17
N CYS A 73 -7.70 20.04 6.69
CA CYS A 73 -6.24 19.99 6.63
C CYS A 73 -5.69 20.72 5.40
N GLN A 74 -4.65 21.57 5.62
CA GLN A 74 -3.97 22.29 4.56
C GLN A 74 -2.57 21.77 4.24
N SER A 75 -2.08 20.78 4.98
CA SER A 75 -0.71 20.27 4.85
C SER A 75 -0.55 19.26 3.74
N PHE A 76 -1.64 18.64 3.30
CA PHE A 76 -1.67 17.73 2.18
C PHE A 76 -2.66 18.13 1.09
N ARG A 77 -2.59 17.48 -0.04
CA ARG A 77 -3.54 17.62 -1.14
C ARG A 77 -3.90 16.24 -1.71
N ILE A 78 -5.20 15.97 -1.83
CA ILE A 78 -5.67 14.81 -2.60
C ILE A 78 -5.43 15.07 -4.08
N VAL A 79 -4.87 14.09 -4.75
CA VAL A 79 -4.53 14.14 -6.18
C VAL A 79 -5.14 12.93 -6.91
N HIS A 80 -5.52 13.15 -8.18
CA HIS A 80 -6.22 12.15 -8.99
C HIS A 80 -5.47 11.83 -10.29
N THR A 81 -4.45 12.64 -10.63
CA THR A 81 -3.64 12.52 -11.84
C THR A 81 -2.18 12.78 -11.53
N TYR A 82 -1.31 12.38 -12.47
CA TYR A 82 0.13 12.68 -12.40
C TYR A 82 0.39 14.20 -12.37
N ASP A 83 -0.33 14.98 -13.17
CA ASP A 83 -0.14 16.44 -13.22
C ASP A 83 -0.55 17.12 -11.91
N GLU A 84 -1.64 16.67 -11.27
CA GLU A 84 -2.04 17.16 -9.95
C GLU A 84 -0.99 16.79 -8.88
N MET A 85 -0.42 15.59 -8.95
CA MET A 85 0.67 15.13 -8.09
C MET A 85 1.89 16.06 -8.22
N MET A 86 2.35 16.32 -9.44
CA MET A 86 3.50 17.21 -9.69
C MET A 86 3.25 18.63 -9.21
N LYS A 87 2.04 19.15 -9.40
CA LYS A 87 1.64 20.46 -8.90
C LYS A 87 1.61 20.52 -7.37
N ALA A 88 1.04 19.53 -6.71
CA ALA A 88 0.99 19.48 -5.25
C ALA A 88 2.40 19.47 -4.65
N ASN A 89 3.31 18.68 -5.25
CA ASN A 89 4.71 18.60 -4.85
C ASN A 89 5.42 19.98 -5.02
N ALA A 90 5.23 20.64 -6.16
CA ALA A 90 5.77 21.97 -6.41
C ALA A 90 5.24 23.02 -5.42
N ASP A 91 4.01 22.88 -4.94
CA ASP A 91 3.38 23.74 -3.93
C ASP A 91 3.85 23.38 -2.48
N GLY A 92 4.76 22.41 -2.30
CA GLY A 92 5.26 21.97 -0.99
C GLY A 92 4.23 21.23 -0.13
N LYS A 93 3.21 20.65 -0.76
CA LYS A 93 2.18 19.82 -0.10
C LYS A 93 2.55 18.35 -0.18
N ILE A 94 2.22 17.59 0.85
CA ILE A 94 2.22 16.13 0.74
C ILE A 94 1.07 15.76 -0.20
N TYR A 95 1.35 15.07 -1.30
CA TYR A 95 0.30 14.63 -2.21
C TYR A 95 -0.18 13.22 -1.84
N ILE A 96 -1.51 13.03 -1.84
CA ILE A 96 -2.13 11.79 -1.39
C ILE A 96 -3.08 11.29 -2.47
N PHE A 97 -2.85 10.06 -2.93
CA PHE A 97 -3.84 9.28 -3.64
C PHE A 97 -4.72 8.54 -2.64
N ILE A 98 -6.03 8.52 -2.85
CA ILE A 98 -6.92 7.67 -2.05
C ILE A 98 -6.96 6.29 -2.70
N GLY A 99 -6.67 5.26 -1.91
CA GLY A 99 -6.79 3.86 -2.28
C GLY A 99 -7.87 3.12 -1.52
N ILE A 100 -8.10 1.88 -1.91
CA ILE A 100 -8.94 0.93 -1.17
C ILE A 100 -8.11 -0.33 -0.93
N GLU A 101 -8.13 -0.84 0.30
CA GLU A 101 -7.54 -2.11 0.66
C GLU A 101 -8.62 -3.06 1.17
N GLY A 102 -8.89 -4.10 0.35
CA GLY A 102 -9.99 -5.01 0.58
C GLY A 102 -11.36 -4.43 0.21
N MET A 103 -11.95 -4.93 -0.86
CA MET A 103 -13.24 -4.44 -1.37
C MET A 103 -14.44 -5.29 -0.89
N ALA A 104 -14.33 -5.91 0.29
CA ALA A 104 -15.39 -6.78 0.83
C ALA A 104 -16.74 -6.03 0.99
N ALA A 105 -16.71 -4.72 1.27
CA ALA A 105 -17.92 -3.89 1.41
C ALA A 105 -18.81 -3.89 0.16
N MET A 106 -18.23 -4.08 -1.03
CA MET A 106 -19.03 -4.07 -2.27
C MET A 106 -19.79 -5.37 -2.51
N GLY A 107 -19.42 -6.48 -1.88
CA GLY A 107 -20.01 -7.77 -2.18
C GLY A 107 -19.98 -8.05 -3.70
N LYS A 108 -21.14 -8.30 -4.32
CA LYS A 108 -21.32 -8.46 -5.77
C LYS A 108 -21.77 -7.20 -6.50
N ASP A 109 -21.99 -6.12 -5.78
CA ASP A 109 -22.47 -4.86 -6.36
C ASP A 109 -21.31 -4.03 -6.94
N LEU A 110 -21.07 -4.20 -8.21
CA LEU A 110 -20.00 -3.50 -8.94
C LEU A 110 -20.20 -1.98 -9.05
N SER A 111 -21.36 -1.44 -8.67
CA SER A 111 -21.58 0.02 -8.64
C SER A 111 -20.73 0.71 -7.56
N TRP A 112 -20.23 -0.04 -6.57
CA TRP A 112 -19.27 0.48 -5.61
C TRP A 112 -17.97 0.99 -6.23
N ILE A 113 -17.54 0.45 -7.38
CA ILE A 113 -16.37 0.95 -8.10
C ILE A 113 -16.61 2.39 -8.57
N ASP A 114 -17.83 2.70 -9.05
CA ASP A 114 -18.21 4.07 -9.41
C ASP A 114 -18.21 4.97 -8.15
N ARG A 115 -18.80 4.49 -7.06
CA ARG A 115 -18.84 5.20 -5.78
C ARG A 115 -17.44 5.53 -5.23
N TYR A 116 -16.51 4.56 -5.27
CA TYR A 116 -15.12 4.79 -4.86
C TYR A 116 -14.41 5.79 -5.78
N TYR A 117 -14.58 5.64 -7.09
CA TYR A 117 -13.98 6.54 -8.07
C TYR A 117 -14.48 7.98 -7.91
N ASP A 118 -15.79 8.17 -7.72
CA ASP A 118 -16.43 9.48 -7.51
C ASP A 118 -16.03 10.10 -6.16
N PHE A 119 -15.72 9.28 -5.15
CA PHE A 119 -15.13 9.73 -3.89
C PHE A 119 -13.69 10.25 -4.07
N GLY A 120 -13.01 9.85 -5.13
CA GLY A 120 -11.64 10.25 -5.43
C GLY A 120 -10.61 9.11 -5.42
N CYS A 121 -11.05 7.86 -5.22
CA CYS A 121 -10.12 6.73 -5.23
C CYS A 121 -9.52 6.53 -6.63
N ARG A 122 -8.22 6.28 -6.67
CA ARG A 122 -7.45 6.01 -7.90
C ARG A 122 -6.61 4.74 -7.82
N HIS A 123 -6.72 4.01 -6.73
CA HIS A 123 -6.00 2.77 -6.45
C HIS A 123 -6.92 1.78 -5.77
N GLY A 124 -6.68 0.46 -5.94
CA GLY A 124 -7.46 -0.55 -5.23
C GLY A 124 -6.85 -1.94 -5.21
N ILE A 125 -6.95 -2.55 -4.03
CA ILE A 125 -6.61 -3.93 -3.70
C ILE A 125 -7.93 -4.68 -3.51
N LEU A 126 -8.14 -5.77 -4.25
CA LEU A 126 -9.42 -6.48 -4.28
C LEU A 126 -9.76 -7.19 -2.96
N THR A 127 -8.75 -7.76 -2.31
CA THR A 127 -8.89 -8.49 -1.04
C THR A 127 -7.91 -7.93 -0.02
N TRP A 128 -8.25 -7.99 1.25
CA TRP A 128 -7.24 -8.00 2.31
C TRP A 128 -6.78 -9.45 2.52
N ASN A 129 -6.63 -9.92 3.75
CA ASN A 129 -6.15 -11.27 4.05
C ASN A 129 -7.23 -12.35 3.88
N GLU A 130 -8.50 -11.95 3.91
CA GLU A 130 -9.67 -12.82 3.79
C GLU A 130 -10.02 -13.16 2.33
N ALA A 131 -10.92 -14.12 2.15
CA ALA A 131 -11.65 -14.31 0.91
C ALA A 131 -12.95 -13.50 0.92
N ASN A 132 -13.23 -12.79 -0.18
CA ASN A 132 -14.47 -12.05 -0.38
C ASN A 132 -15.13 -12.41 -1.73
N GLU A 133 -16.16 -11.69 -2.13
CA GLU A 133 -16.89 -11.98 -3.38
C GLU A 133 -16.07 -11.72 -4.67
N LEU A 134 -14.87 -11.13 -4.55
CA LEU A 134 -14.01 -10.84 -5.70
C LEU A 134 -12.89 -11.87 -5.88
N GLY A 135 -12.43 -12.47 -4.81
CA GLY A 135 -11.32 -13.41 -4.85
C GLY A 135 -10.85 -13.85 -3.46
N ALA A 136 -9.72 -14.52 -3.43
CA ALA A 136 -9.11 -15.01 -2.21
C ALA A 136 -7.85 -14.21 -1.84
N GLY A 137 -7.80 -13.74 -0.60
CA GLY A 137 -6.61 -13.13 -0.02
C GLY A 137 -5.55 -14.16 0.34
N ALA A 138 -4.30 -13.70 0.49
CA ALA A 138 -3.13 -14.54 0.69
C ALA A 138 -3.17 -15.39 1.97
N LEU A 139 -3.90 -14.95 3.00
CA LEU A 139 -4.04 -15.65 4.28
C LEU A 139 -5.41 -16.31 4.47
N SER A 140 -6.27 -16.30 3.44
CA SER A 140 -7.62 -16.87 3.49
C SER A 140 -7.68 -18.39 3.62
N GLY A 141 -6.56 -19.09 3.34
CA GLY A 141 -6.52 -20.55 3.27
C GLY A 141 -7.28 -21.14 2.07
N LYS A 142 -7.63 -20.30 1.06
CA LYS A 142 -8.30 -20.72 -0.16
C LYS A 142 -7.30 -20.89 -1.30
N ASP A 143 -7.61 -21.84 -2.19
CA ASP A 143 -6.78 -22.20 -3.34
C ASP A 143 -7.31 -21.67 -4.69
N TYR A 144 -8.50 -21.02 -4.71
CA TYR A 144 -9.02 -20.35 -5.90
C TYR A 144 -8.52 -18.91 -6.01
N GLY A 145 -8.51 -18.38 -7.22
CA GLY A 145 -8.08 -17.00 -7.51
C GLY A 145 -9.25 -16.02 -7.57
N LEU A 146 -9.35 -15.26 -8.67
CA LEU A 146 -10.43 -14.30 -8.88
C LEU A 146 -11.74 -14.99 -9.24
N THR A 147 -12.83 -14.55 -8.62
CA THR A 147 -14.19 -14.90 -9.05
C THR A 147 -14.54 -14.19 -10.37
N GLU A 148 -15.65 -14.54 -11.01
CA GLU A 148 -16.13 -13.81 -12.19
C GLU A 148 -16.47 -12.35 -11.84
N THR A 149 -17.01 -12.09 -10.62
CA THR A 149 -17.22 -10.74 -10.11
C THR A 149 -15.89 -10.00 -9.96
N GLY A 150 -14.86 -10.64 -9.42
CA GLY A 150 -13.52 -10.07 -9.29
C GLY A 150 -12.88 -9.73 -10.64
N LYS A 151 -13.00 -10.63 -11.61
CA LYS A 151 -12.50 -10.37 -12.98
C LYS A 151 -13.21 -9.17 -13.63
N GLU A 152 -14.51 -9.03 -13.42
CA GLU A 152 -15.25 -7.89 -13.93
C GLU A 152 -14.89 -6.60 -13.17
N ALA A 153 -14.65 -6.68 -11.84
CA ALA A 153 -14.16 -5.56 -11.06
C ALA A 153 -12.82 -5.04 -11.61
N VAL A 154 -11.86 -5.93 -11.89
CA VAL A 154 -10.57 -5.59 -12.52
C VAL A 154 -10.76 -4.83 -13.82
N ARG A 155 -11.65 -5.32 -14.72
CA ARG A 155 -11.89 -4.66 -16.00
C ARG A 155 -12.47 -3.25 -15.83
N ARG A 156 -13.43 -3.07 -14.91
CA ARG A 156 -14.05 -1.77 -14.62
C ARG A 156 -13.06 -0.78 -14.00
N MET A 157 -12.26 -1.22 -13.04
CA MET A 157 -11.22 -0.39 -12.44
C MET A 157 -10.23 0.10 -13.49
N GLN A 158 -9.73 -0.79 -14.35
CA GLN A 158 -8.82 -0.39 -15.44
C GLN A 158 -9.47 0.55 -16.47
N ALA A 159 -10.74 0.33 -16.79
CA ALA A 159 -11.48 1.21 -17.69
C ALA A 159 -11.64 2.63 -17.14
N LYS A 160 -11.72 2.77 -15.82
CA LYS A 160 -11.77 4.07 -15.13
C LYS A 160 -10.40 4.71 -14.91
N GLY A 161 -9.30 4.03 -15.22
CA GLY A 161 -7.96 4.52 -14.90
C GLY A 161 -7.59 4.39 -13.43
N MET A 162 -8.18 3.44 -12.72
CA MET A 162 -7.72 3.10 -11.37
C MET A 162 -6.53 2.14 -11.45
N MET A 163 -5.53 2.40 -10.64
CA MET A 163 -4.33 1.55 -10.49
C MET A 163 -4.69 0.28 -9.71
N LEU A 164 -4.46 -0.87 -10.33
CA LEU A 164 -4.63 -2.15 -9.67
C LEU A 164 -3.44 -2.49 -8.80
N ASP A 165 -3.71 -3.18 -7.70
CA ASP A 165 -2.69 -3.63 -6.76
C ASP A 165 -2.93 -5.10 -6.40
N VAL A 166 -1.86 -5.89 -6.44
CA VAL A 166 -1.89 -7.33 -6.15
C VAL A 166 -1.43 -7.67 -4.74
N SER A 167 -1.02 -6.67 -3.94
CA SER A 167 -0.78 -6.91 -2.51
C SER A 167 -2.01 -7.57 -1.88
N HIS A 168 -1.80 -8.50 -0.98
CA HIS A 168 -2.84 -9.33 -0.37
C HIS A 168 -3.54 -10.36 -1.27
N LEU A 169 -3.46 -10.31 -2.60
CA LEU A 169 -4.00 -11.41 -3.41
C LEU A 169 -3.22 -12.71 -3.15
N ASN A 170 -3.93 -13.84 -3.09
CA ASN A 170 -3.26 -15.12 -3.13
C ASN A 170 -2.61 -15.37 -4.51
N GLU A 171 -1.75 -16.37 -4.60
CA GLU A 171 -1.00 -16.65 -5.83
C GLU A 171 -1.92 -16.98 -7.02
N ALA A 172 -3.01 -17.72 -6.81
CA ALA A 172 -3.98 -18.00 -7.87
C ALA A 172 -4.66 -16.73 -8.39
N GLY A 173 -5.03 -15.81 -7.49
CA GLY A 173 -5.60 -14.50 -7.83
C GLY A 173 -4.63 -13.60 -8.60
N PHE A 174 -3.36 -13.63 -8.21
CA PHE A 174 -2.30 -12.93 -8.95
C PHE A 174 -2.23 -13.39 -10.42
N TRP A 175 -2.15 -14.73 -10.65
CA TRP A 175 -2.06 -15.25 -12.00
C TRP A 175 -3.35 -15.08 -12.81
N ASP A 176 -4.51 -15.04 -12.17
CA ASP A 176 -5.76 -14.72 -12.84
C ASP A 176 -5.80 -13.24 -13.27
N LEU A 177 -5.32 -12.32 -12.41
CA LEU A 177 -5.22 -10.91 -12.76
C LEU A 177 -4.25 -10.70 -13.93
N MET A 178 -3.11 -11.36 -13.92
CA MET A 178 -2.14 -11.32 -15.03
C MET A 178 -2.74 -11.68 -16.38
N LYS A 179 -3.68 -12.65 -16.43
CA LYS A 179 -4.33 -13.06 -17.69
C LYS A 179 -5.27 -12.01 -18.28
N ILE A 180 -5.78 -11.10 -17.45
CA ILE A 180 -6.85 -10.16 -17.87
C ILE A 180 -6.40 -8.70 -17.87
N THR A 181 -5.31 -8.36 -17.19
CA THR A 181 -4.80 -6.99 -17.15
C THR A 181 -4.22 -6.56 -18.51
N LYS A 182 -4.38 -5.27 -18.82
CA LYS A 182 -3.84 -4.64 -20.04
C LYS A 182 -3.00 -3.41 -19.75
N LYS A 183 -2.88 -3.05 -18.47
CA LYS A 183 -2.12 -1.89 -18.01
C LYS A 183 -1.15 -2.32 -16.93
N PRO A 184 -0.11 -1.54 -16.66
CA PRO A 184 0.73 -1.73 -15.48
C PRO A 184 -0.11 -1.81 -14.21
N PHE A 185 0.30 -2.68 -13.28
CA PHE A 185 -0.24 -2.78 -11.93
C PHE A 185 0.91 -2.84 -10.93
N ILE A 186 0.62 -2.71 -9.66
CA ILE A 186 1.62 -2.68 -8.59
C ILE A 186 1.38 -3.81 -7.58
N ALA A 187 2.41 -4.08 -6.79
CA ALA A 187 2.28 -4.59 -5.44
C ALA A 187 2.76 -3.48 -4.50
N SER A 188 1.83 -2.72 -3.92
CA SER A 188 2.19 -1.51 -3.17
C SER A 188 3.10 -1.81 -1.98
N HIS A 189 2.92 -2.98 -1.32
CA HIS A 189 3.63 -3.36 -0.10
C HIS A 189 3.85 -4.89 -0.02
N SER A 190 4.95 -5.37 -0.63
CA SER A 190 5.31 -6.80 -0.65
C SER A 190 6.83 -6.97 -0.73
N ASN A 191 7.36 -8.05 -0.11
CA ASN A 191 8.78 -8.35 -0.15
C ASN A 191 9.06 -9.61 -1.00
N SER A 192 10.30 -10.11 -0.98
CA SER A 192 10.72 -11.32 -1.68
C SER A 192 10.45 -12.58 -0.84
N ARG A 193 9.73 -13.55 -1.42
CA ARG A 193 9.49 -14.86 -0.80
C ARG A 193 10.76 -15.69 -0.70
N ALA A 194 11.74 -15.47 -1.56
CA ALA A 194 13.02 -16.17 -1.51
C ALA A 194 13.82 -15.87 -0.22
N LEU A 195 13.58 -14.71 0.43
CA LEU A 195 14.28 -14.32 1.65
C LEU A 195 13.45 -14.57 2.92
N CYS A 196 12.12 -14.55 2.80
CA CYS A 196 11.19 -14.85 3.89
C CYS A 196 9.95 -15.53 3.26
N ASP A 197 9.78 -16.84 3.49
CA ASP A 197 8.79 -17.67 2.82
C ASP A 197 7.40 -17.56 3.48
N VAL A 198 6.79 -16.39 3.31
CA VAL A 198 5.42 -16.10 3.77
C VAL A 198 4.49 -15.81 2.59
N PRO A 199 3.20 -16.17 2.66
CA PRO A 199 2.26 -15.98 1.54
C PRO A 199 2.08 -14.53 1.06
N ARG A 200 2.40 -13.55 1.92
CA ARG A 200 2.31 -12.11 1.61
C ARG A 200 3.49 -11.61 0.75
N ASN A 201 4.59 -12.35 0.74
CA ASN A 201 5.75 -12.06 -0.11
C ASN A 201 5.61 -12.68 -1.49
N LEU A 202 6.23 -12.06 -2.49
CA LEU A 202 6.16 -12.44 -3.89
C LEU A 202 7.27 -13.43 -4.27
N THR A 203 6.93 -14.44 -5.05
CA THR A 203 7.90 -15.34 -5.68
C THR A 203 8.69 -14.60 -6.76
N ASP A 204 9.86 -15.11 -7.13
CA ASP A 204 10.67 -14.54 -8.23
C ASP A 204 9.91 -14.50 -9.56
N ASP A 205 9.02 -15.49 -9.81
CA ASP A 205 8.20 -15.49 -11.02
C ASP A 205 7.13 -14.39 -10.99
N GLN A 206 6.54 -14.11 -9.83
CA GLN A 206 5.63 -12.98 -9.68
C GLN A 206 6.36 -11.64 -9.82
N LEU A 207 7.58 -11.52 -9.26
CA LEU A 207 8.43 -10.32 -9.44
C LEU A 207 8.72 -10.09 -10.93
N ARG A 208 9.12 -11.13 -11.67
CA ARG A 208 9.35 -11.03 -13.14
C ARG A 208 8.08 -10.65 -13.88
N ALA A 209 6.93 -11.22 -13.51
CA ALA A 209 5.66 -10.90 -14.14
C ALA A 209 5.24 -9.43 -13.94
N ILE A 210 5.47 -8.87 -12.74
CA ILE A 210 5.23 -7.43 -12.48
C ILE A 210 6.16 -6.56 -13.33
N ARG A 211 7.45 -6.91 -13.43
CA ARG A 211 8.39 -6.24 -14.33
C ARG A 211 7.88 -6.23 -15.77
N ASP A 212 7.44 -7.38 -16.27
CA ASP A 212 7.07 -7.58 -17.68
C ASP A 212 5.84 -6.74 -18.10
N VAL A 213 5.01 -6.33 -17.14
CA VAL A 213 3.93 -5.35 -17.35
C VAL A 213 4.31 -3.93 -16.95
N ASN A 214 5.59 -3.64 -16.75
CA ASN A 214 6.12 -2.32 -16.36
C ASN A 214 5.60 -1.84 -14.98
N GLY A 215 5.27 -2.77 -14.09
CA GLY A 215 4.81 -2.50 -12.73
C GLY A 215 5.93 -2.17 -11.75
N VAL A 216 5.56 -1.98 -10.48
CA VAL A 216 6.48 -1.70 -9.36
C VAL A 216 6.03 -2.48 -8.12
N VAL A 217 7.00 -2.94 -7.34
CA VAL A 217 6.79 -3.54 -6.02
C VAL A 217 7.35 -2.62 -4.94
N GLY A 218 6.54 -2.24 -3.98
CA GLY A 218 6.93 -1.46 -2.79
C GLY A 218 7.41 -2.36 -1.66
N LEU A 219 8.53 -2.00 -1.06
CA LEU A 219 9.10 -2.68 0.11
C LEU A 219 8.22 -2.49 1.33
N ASN A 220 7.79 -3.58 1.95
CA ASN A 220 6.97 -3.60 3.15
C ASN A 220 7.84 -3.68 4.41
N ALA A 221 7.57 -2.82 5.40
CA ALA A 221 8.32 -2.76 6.66
C ALA A 221 7.73 -3.62 7.79
N PHE A 222 6.67 -4.41 7.52
CA PHE A 222 6.12 -5.33 8.51
C PHE A 222 7.15 -6.43 8.81
N ASN A 223 7.56 -6.52 10.07
CA ASN A 223 8.69 -7.34 10.49
C ASN A 223 8.57 -8.84 10.13
N LEU A 224 7.38 -9.41 10.20
CA LEU A 224 7.15 -10.84 9.88
C LEU A 224 7.26 -11.15 8.38
N PHE A 225 7.35 -10.13 7.50
CA PHE A 225 7.59 -10.31 6.06
C PHE A 225 9.06 -10.13 5.70
N ILE A 226 9.91 -9.85 6.68
CA ILE A 226 11.34 -9.58 6.48
C ILE A 226 12.20 -10.79 6.81
N ASP A 227 11.94 -11.46 7.94
CA ASP A 227 12.66 -12.66 8.32
C ASP A 227 11.87 -13.46 9.37
N ASP A 228 12.00 -14.80 9.34
CA ASP A 228 11.38 -15.69 10.33
C ASP A 228 12.07 -15.58 11.70
N ASP A 229 13.37 -15.22 11.73
CA ASP A 229 14.10 -14.98 12.98
C ASP A 229 13.91 -13.52 13.43
N PRO A 230 13.29 -13.27 14.61
CA PRO A 230 13.12 -11.93 15.14
C PRO A 230 14.42 -11.13 15.32
N ALA A 231 15.57 -11.81 15.42
CA ALA A 231 16.87 -11.14 15.50
C ALA A 231 17.22 -10.42 14.18
N ASN A 232 16.77 -10.95 13.06
CA ASN A 232 17.04 -10.47 11.71
C ASN A 232 15.97 -9.50 11.18
N GLN A 233 14.87 -9.28 11.89
CA GLN A 233 13.81 -8.36 11.48
C GLN A 233 14.29 -6.90 11.58
N THR A 234 15.16 -6.51 10.68
CA THR A 234 15.90 -5.24 10.69
C THR A 234 15.83 -4.52 9.37
N VAL A 235 16.08 -3.21 9.40
CA VAL A 235 16.17 -2.38 8.19
C VAL A 235 17.27 -2.86 7.24
N GLN A 236 18.34 -3.48 7.73
CA GLN A 236 19.39 -4.08 6.91
C GLN A 236 18.85 -5.28 6.11
N ARG A 237 18.07 -6.14 6.78
CA ARG A 237 17.45 -7.29 6.11
C ARG A 237 16.45 -6.85 5.05
N LEU A 238 15.69 -5.78 5.30
CA LEU A 238 14.81 -5.19 4.27
C LEU A 238 15.61 -4.64 3.08
N ALA A 239 16.80 -4.07 3.32
CA ALA A 239 17.69 -3.66 2.22
C ALA A 239 18.19 -4.86 1.40
N GLU A 240 18.38 -6.04 2.00
CA GLU A 240 18.69 -7.28 1.28
C GLU A 240 17.52 -7.77 0.43
N HIS A 241 16.25 -7.64 0.92
CA HIS A 241 15.08 -7.88 0.09
C HIS A 241 15.08 -7.00 -1.16
N ALA A 242 15.36 -5.70 -0.97
CA ALA A 242 15.46 -4.77 -2.11
C ALA A 242 16.53 -5.20 -3.11
N ALA A 243 17.72 -5.60 -2.65
CA ALA A 243 18.81 -6.07 -3.52
C ALA A 243 18.40 -7.30 -4.31
N HIS A 244 17.80 -8.31 -3.67
CA HIS A 244 17.29 -9.50 -4.36
C HIS A 244 16.22 -9.14 -5.41
N MET A 245 15.26 -8.28 -5.04
CA MET A 245 14.22 -7.84 -5.96
C MET A 245 14.82 -7.10 -7.17
N ILE A 246 15.83 -6.25 -6.95
CA ILE A 246 16.54 -5.56 -8.02
C ILE A 246 17.26 -6.57 -8.95
N ASP A 247 17.90 -7.59 -8.40
CA ASP A 247 18.55 -8.64 -9.18
C ASP A 247 17.55 -9.42 -10.05
N VAL A 248 16.32 -9.64 -9.57
CA VAL A 248 15.29 -10.40 -10.26
C VAL A 248 14.52 -9.57 -11.30
N MET A 249 14.16 -8.33 -10.95
CA MET A 249 13.23 -7.53 -11.75
C MET A 249 13.81 -6.20 -12.25
N GLY A 250 15.01 -5.83 -11.83
CA GLY A 250 15.66 -4.58 -12.21
C GLY A 250 15.28 -3.39 -11.33
N ILE A 251 16.18 -2.41 -11.32
CA ILE A 251 16.09 -1.22 -10.47
C ILE A 251 14.84 -0.36 -10.71
N ASP A 252 14.30 -0.37 -11.93
CA ASP A 252 13.16 0.45 -12.33
C ASP A 252 11.81 -0.08 -11.80
N HIS A 253 11.80 -1.21 -11.08
CA HIS A 253 10.59 -1.90 -10.65
C HIS A 253 10.47 -2.08 -9.13
N VAL A 254 11.41 -1.55 -8.35
CA VAL A 254 11.38 -1.57 -6.88
C VAL A 254 11.10 -0.18 -6.34
N GLY A 255 10.29 -0.06 -5.30
CA GLY A 255 9.93 1.22 -4.67
C GLY A 255 9.67 1.08 -3.17
N CYS A 256 9.10 2.11 -2.56
CA CYS A 256 8.74 2.13 -1.15
C CYS A 256 7.23 1.95 -0.99
N GLY A 257 6.82 1.10 -0.03
CA GLY A 257 5.43 0.89 0.36
C GLY A 257 5.42 0.26 1.74
N PHE A 258 5.73 1.10 2.74
CA PHE A 258 6.22 0.59 4.03
C PHE A 258 5.16 -0.06 4.90
N ASP A 259 3.88 0.31 4.74
CA ASP A 259 2.81 -0.26 5.54
C ASP A 259 3.03 -0.02 7.04
N PHE A 260 3.37 1.23 7.40
CA PHE A 260 3.55 1.63 8.78
C PHE A 260 2.22 1.67 9.52
N PHE A 261 2.19 1.05 10.70
CA PHE A 261 0.98 0.96 11.52
C PHE A 261 1.23 1.23 13.01
N GLU A 262 2.36 1.85 13.37
CA GLU A 262 2.71 2.21 14.75
C GLU A 262 1.68 3.12 15.43
N PHE A 263 0.80 3.74 14.66
CA PHE A 263 -0.28 4.60 15.14
C PHE A 263 -1.59 3.84 15.41
N ILE A 264 -1.68 2.58 15.00
CA ILE A 264 -2.85 1.72 15.28
C ILE A 264 -2.67 1.16 16.68
N ASP A 265 -3.35 1.75 17.65
CA ASP A 265 -3.26 1.39 19.07
C ASP A 265 -4.46 0.54 19.57
N ASN A 266 -5.38 0.18 18.68
CA ASN A 266 -6.49 -0.69 18.99
C ASN A 266 -6.00 -2.13 19.27
N PRO A 267 -6.13 -2.66 20.52
CA PRO A 267 -5.63 -4.00 20.85
C PRO A 267 -6.27 -5.12 20.04
N ASP A 268 -7.52 -4.96 19.62
CA ASP A 268 -8.23 -5.98 18.85
C ASP A 268 -7.66 -6.05 17.43
N THR A 269 -7.40 -4.91 16.79
CA THR A 269 -6.73 -4.85 15.49
C THR A 269 -5.32 -5.40 15.59
N MET A 270 -4.53 -4.96 16.57
CA MET A 270 -3.16 -5.42 16.78
C MET A 270 -3.07 -6.90 17.09
N GLY A 271 -3.99 -7.45 17.88
CA GLY A 271 -4.05 -8.87 18.21
C GLY A 271 -4.31 -9.79 17.00
N THR A 272 -4.86 -9.27 15.92
CA THR A 272 -5.03 -10.03 14.67
C THR A 272 -3.79 -9.99 13.76
N MET A 273 -2.88 -9.06 13.98
CA MET A 273 -1.70 -8.84 13.13
C MET A 273 -0.42 -9.50 13.68
N THR A 274 -0.31 -9.66 14.99
CA THR A 274 0.92 -10.19 15.60
C THR A 274 0.72 -10.73 17.01
N ASP A 275 1.28 -11.91 17.27
CA ASP A 275 1.38 -12.50 18.60
C ASP A 275 2.62 -12.02 19.38
N THR A 276 3.50 -11.23 18.77
CA THR A 276 4.85 -10.96 19.27
C THR A 276 5.04 -9.62 19.97
N GLY A 277 3.98 -8.80 20.06
CA GLY A 277 3.98 -7.55 20.86
C GLY A 277 4.80 -6.37 20.30
N SER A 278 5.54 -6.54 19.20
CA SER A 278 6.21 -5.43 18.49
C SER A 278 6.30 -5.74 17.00
N PRO A 279 5.36 -5.25 16.23
CA PRO A 279 5.28 -5.53 14.79
C PRO A 279 6.28 -4.71 13.96
N CYS A 280 7.10 -3.88 14.58
CA CYS A 280 7.96 -2.94 13.90
C CYS A 280 9.33 -3.55 13.54
N THR A 281 9.78 -3.24 12.34
CA THR A 281 11.15 -3.54 11.89
C THR A 281 12.17 -2.71 12.66
N LYS A 282 13.20 -3.35 13.21
CA LYS A 282 14.26 -2.66 13.94
C LYS A 282 14.99 -1.67 13.03
N GLY A 283 14.97 -0.39 13.40
CA GLY A 283 15.57 0.70 12.64
C GLY A 283 14.69 1.24 11.51
N LEU A 284 13.42 0.79 11.41
CA LEU A 284 12.42 1.30 10.47
C LEU A 284 11.02 1.11 11.05
N ALA A 285 10.77 1.66 12.23
CA ALA A 285 9.51 1.48 12.95
C ALA A 285 8.39 2.43 12.50
N ASN A 286 8.72 3.53 11.87
CA ASN A 286 7.77 4.54 11.37
C ASN A 286 8.39 5.41 10.28
N ALA A 287 7.57 6.24 9.67
CA ALA A 287 7.99 7.07 8.54
C ALA A 287 9.22 7.97 8.82
N SER A 288 9.43 8.42 10.07
CA SER A 288 10.59 9.27 10.41
C SER A 288 11.94 8.55 10.29
N GLU A 289 11.92 7.23 10.18
CA GLU A 289 13.11 6.36 10.09
C GLU A 289 13.42 5.88 8.66
N ILE A 290 12.62 6.26 7.66
CA ILE A 290 12.88 5.94 6.24
C ILE A 290 14.34 6.23 5.82
N PRO A 291 14.99 7.32 6.25
CA PRO A 291 16.39 7.58 5.90
C PRO A 291 17.36 6.46 6.30
N ASN A 292 17.03 5.63 7.31
CA ASN A 292 17.87 4.52 7.73
C ASN A 292 17.97 3.42 6.64
N LEU A 293 16.87 3.16 5.91
CA LEU A 293 16.90 2.21 4.79
C LEU A 293 17.82 2.71 3.68
N PHE A 294 17.74 3.98 3.34
CA PHE A 294 18.58 4.58 2.31
C PHE A 294 20.06 4.66 2.72
N ALA A 295 20.33 4.82 4.03
CA ALA A 295 21.69 4.67 4.55
C ALA A 295 22.22 3.23 4.41
N CYS A 296 21.35 2.20 4.45
CA CYS A 296 21.76 0.83 4.13
C CYS A 296 22.08 0.68 2.65
N PHE A 297 21.27 1.23 1.74
CA PHE A 297 21.54 1.22 0.29
C PHE A 297 22.86 1.91 -0.05
N GLU A 298 23.15 3.06 0.57
CA GLU A 298 24.42 3.76 0.40
C GLU A 298 25.62 2.89 0.84
N LYS A 299 25.51 2.22 1.99
CA LYS A 299 26.55 1.28 2.46
C LYS A 299 26.73 0.07 1.54
N MET A 300 25.66 -0.37 0.85
CA MET A 300 25.73 -1.43 -0.15
C MET A 300 26.30 -0.94 -1.52
N GLY A 301 26.62 0.35 -1.64
CA GLY A 301 27.20 0.94 -2.84
C GLY A 301 26.19 1.32 -3.92
N MET A 302 24.90 1.44 -3.59
CA MET A 302 23.88 1.88 -4.53
C MET A 302 24.12 3.32 -4.95
N SER A 303 23.95 3.62 -6.23
CA SER A 303 24.10 4.98 -6.76
C SER A 303 22.98 5.90 -6.25
N LYS A 304 23.24 7.21 -6.22
CA LYS A 304 22.21 8.19 -5.85
C LYS A 304 21.03 8.17 -6.84
N GLU A 305 21.31 7.92 -8.12
CA GLU A 305 20.31 7.80 -9.17
C GLU A 305 19.39 6.58 -8.91
N ASP A 306 19.96 5.42 -8.58
CA ASP A 306 19.20 4.22 -8.28
C ASP A 306 18.38 4.39 -7.00
N MET A 307 18.96 5.01 -5.96
CA MET A 307 18.24 5.34 -4.75
C MET A 307 17.05 6.28 -5.02
N GLU A 308 17.18 7.26 -5.93
CA GLU A 308 16.09 8.16 -6.29
C GLU A 308 14.96 7.43 -7.04
N LYS A 309 15.30 6.44 -7.88
CA LYS A 309 14.33 5.56 -8.53
C LYS A 309 13.48 4.82 -7.49
N ILE A 310 14.12 4.14 -6.53
CA ILE A 310 13.43 3.43 -5.44
C ILE A 310 12.63 4.40 -4.57
N ALA A 311 13.21 5.55 -4.25
CA ALA A 311 12.58 6.53 -3.37
C ALA A 311 11.25 7.04 -3.90
N ARG A 312 11.11 7.26 -5.22
CA ARG A 312 9.92 7.91 -5.78
C ARG A 312 9.69 7.72 -7.28
N LEU A 313 10.74 7.74 -8.12
CA LEU A 313 10.56 7.87 -9.56
C LEU A 313 9.84 6.67 -10.18
N ASN A 314 10.09 5.45 -9.66
CA ASN A 314 9.45 4.23 -10.14
C ASN A 314 7.93 4.26 -9.94
N PHE A 315 7.45 4.64 -8.75
CA PHE A 315 6.03 4.80 -8.51
C PHE A 315 5.43 5.98 -9.27
N GLN A 316 6.14 7.11 -9.37
CA GLN A 316 5.67 8.25 -10.17
C GLN A 316 5.47 7.87 -11.64
N ARG A 317 6.36 7.04 -12.20
CA ARG A 317 6.21 6.48 -13.56
C ARG A 317 4.93 5.66 -13.68
N VAL A 318 4.70 4.71 -12.77
CA VAL A 318 3.50 3.85 -12.82
C VAL A 318 2.22 4.66 -12.62
N VAL A 319 2.22 5.66 -11.74
CA VAL A 319 1.09 6.58 -11.59
C VAL A 319 0.77 7.24 -12.94
N LYS A 320 1.77 7.76 -13.64
CA LYS A 320 1.61 8.37 -14.96
C LYS A 320 1.05 7.39 -16.00
N ASP A 321 1.56 6.15 -16.01
CA ASP A 321 1.18 5.14 -17.00
C ASP A 321 -0.22 4.54 -16.73
N ALA A 322 -0.62 4.43 -15.47
CA ALA A 322 -1.88 3.79 -15.08
C ALA A 322 -3.05 4.78 -14.98
N ILE A 323 -2.80 5.95 -14.39
CA ILE A 323 -3.83 6.93 -14.06
C ILE A 323 -3.87 8.06 -15.10
N GLY A 324 -2.72 8.53 -15.57
CA GLY A 324 -2.58 9.64 -16.53
C GLY A 324 -2.23 10.97 -15.89
#